data_66ffbecfcd595b4b858012c6c304bb61
#
_entry.id   66ffbecfcd595b4b858012c6c304bb61
#
_cell.length_a   1.000
_cell.length_b   1.000
_cell.length_c   1.000
_cell.angle_alpha   90.00
_cell.angle_beta   90.00
_cell.angle_gamma   90.00
#
_symmetry.space_group_name_H-M   'P 1'
#
loop_
_entity.id
_entity.type
_entity.pdbx_description
1 polymer ?
#
loop_
_entity_poly.entity_id
_entity_poly.type
_entity_poly.pdbx_seq_one_letter_code
_entity_poly.pdbx_strand_id
1 'polypeptide(L)'
;MRNFDYIKAPEKLLTPEIVQMVASIHEHKGKQELFLEANIDDLKTLLEVALIQSTGASNRIEGIYTSDKRLEELVSQKAEPRNRSEQEIAGYREVLATIHESYEYIVPRPNIILQLHRDLYSYSQGATGGSYKNSDNIIAETDTEGHQKARFIPVPAFQTADTMDELCSSFLEAWEADRIDKLVLIPMYILDFLCIHPFNDKLETQVKDLCLCA
;
A
#
# COMPACT_ATOMS: atom_id res chain seq x y z
N MET A 1 1.87 -13.55 20.06
CA MET A 1 2.54 -12.46 19.33
C MET A 1 3.07 -13.02 18.03
N ARG A 2 2.83 -12.35 16.91
CA ARG A 2 3.40 -12.71 15.62
C ARG A 2 4.89 -12.35 15.66
N ASN A 3 5.76 -13.25 15.23
CA ASN A 3 7.20 -12.97 15.19
C ASN A 3 7.55 -12.47 13.79
N PHE A 4 7.96 -11.21 13.68
CA PHE A 4 8.37 -10.56 12.42
C PHE A 4 9.83 -10.87 12.09
N ASP A 5 10.15 -12.15 11.86
CA ASP A 5 11.50 -12.58 11.52
C ASP A 5 11.77 -12.44 10.01
N TYR A 6 12.12 -11.23 9.58
CA TYR A 6 12.45 -10.91 8.20
C TYR A 6 13.88 -11.35 7.80
N ILE A 7 14.67 -11.87 8.74
CA ILE A 7 16.04 -12.31 8.47
C ILE A 7 16.08 -13.81 8.14
N LYS A 8 15.35 -14.65 8.90
CA LYS A 8 15.38 -16.11 8.73
C LYS A 8 14.18 -16.67 7.98
N ALA A 9 12.99 -16.06 8.15
CA ALA A 9 11.78 -16.55 7.50
C ALA A 9 11.86 -16.57 5.96
N PRO A 10 12.56 -15.63 5.28
CA PRO A 10 12.73 -15.66 3.83
C PRO A 10 13.41 -16.90 3.28
N GLU A 11 14.29 -17.57 4.05
CA GLU A 11 14.97 -18.80 3.61
C GLU A 11 13.99 -19.87 3.14
N LYS A 12 12.80 -19.92 3.76
CA LYS A 12 11.74 -20.89 3.41
C LYS A 12 10.95 -20.48 2.15
N LEU A 13 11.00 -19.21 1.77
CA LEU A 13 10.29 -18.66 0.61
C LEU A 13 11.14 -18.69 -0.65
N LEU A 14 12.46 -18.73 -0.53
CA LEU A 14 13.40 -18.70 -1.66
C LEU A 14 13.45 -20.05 -2.38
N THR A 15 12.35 -20.41 -3.06
CA THR A 15 12.34 -21.55 -3.98
C THR A 15 13.15 -21.21 -5.25
N PRO A 16 13.62 -22.23 -6.01
CA PRO A 16 14.32 -21.99 -7.28
C PRO A 16 13.52 -21.08 -8.23
N GLU A 17 12.20 -21.22 -8.27
CA GLU A 17 11.31 -20.42 -9.13
C GLU A 17 11.32 -18.95 -8.68
N ILE A 18 11.20 -18.66 -7.38
CA ILE A 18 11.24 -17.28 -6.87
C ILE A 18 12.61 -16.66 -7.13
N VAL A 19 13.69 -17.38 -6.90
CA VAL A 19 15.04 -16.90 -7.20
C VAL A 19 15.20 -16.55 -8.67
N GLN A 20 14.68 -17.39 -9.57
CA GLN A 20 14.71 -17.13 -11.01
C GLN A 20 13.88 -15.90 -11.41
N MET A 21 12.70 -15.72 -10.80
CA MET A 21 11.86 -14.54 -11.04
C MET A 21 12.54 -13.25 -10.57
N VAL A 22 13.11 -13.25 -9.37
CA VAL A 22 13.85 -12.11 -8.81
C VAL A 22 15.04 -11.75 -9.72
N ALA A 23 15.83 -12.75 -10.14
CA ALA A 23 16.94 -12.53 -11.05
C ALA A 23 16.49 -11.93 -12.40
N SER A 24 15.38 -12.42 -12.97
CA SER A 24 14.81 -11.89 -14.21
C SER A 24 14.35 -10.43 -14.05
N ILE A 25 13.72 -10.08 -12.93
CA ILE A 25 13.29 -8.69 -12.67
C ILE A 25 14.52 -7.77 -12.58
N HIS A 26 15.57 -8.17 -11.87
CA HIS A 26 16.80 -7.39 -11.80
C HIS A 26 17.51 -7.23 -13.14
N GLU A 27 17.51 -8.28 -13.98
CA GLU A 27 18.04 -8.18 -15.36
C GLU A 27 17.26 -7.13 -16.17
N HIS A 28 15.93 -7.17 -16.11
CA HIS A 28 15.09 -6.19 -16.81
C HIS A 28 15.26 -4.78 -16.26
N LYS A 29 15.38 -4.61 -14.93
CA LYS A 29 15.66 -3.32 -14.31
C LYS A 29 16.98 -2.73 -14.82
N GLY A 30 18.05 -3.52 -14.89
CA GLY A 30 19.32 -3.06 -15.43
C GLY A 30 19.24 -2.65 -16.92
N LYS A 31 18.43 -3.37 -17.72
CA LYS A 31 18.18 -2.99 -19.11
C LYS A 31 17.37 -1.70 -19.22
N GLN A 32 16.41 -1.46 -18.31
CA GLN A 32 15.56 -0.28 -18.32
C GLN A 32 16.36 1.02 -18.13
N GLU A 33 17.40 1.01 -17.32
CA GLU A 33 18.27 2.19 -17.11
C GLU A 33 18.84 2.72 -18.44
N LEU A 34 19.14 1.85 -19.39
CA LEU A 34 19.62 2.23 -20.72
C LEU A 34 18.54 2.92 -21.59
N PHE A 35 17.26 2.65 -21.34
CA PHE A 35 16.14 3.23 -22.08
C PHE A 35 15.68 4.57 -21.50
N LEU A 36 15.84 4.78 -20.19
CA LEU A 36 15.41 6.00 -19.50
C LEU A 36 16.10 7.25 -20.03
N GLU A 37 17.37 7.16 -20.40
CA GLU A 37 18.14 8.27 -20.94
C GLU A 37 17.71 8.66 -22.37
N ALA A 38 17.10 7.75 -23.11
CA ALA A 38 16.80 7.94 -24.53
C ALA A 38 15.41 8.53 -24.83
N ASN A 39 14.42 8.46 -23.91
CA ASN A 39 13.00 8.72 -24.22
C ASN A 39 12.26 9.44 -23.07
N ILE A 40 12.75 10.57 -22.60
CA ILE A 40 12.20 11.28 -21.42
C ILE A 40 10.73 11.74 -21.63
N ASP A 41 10.34 12.15 -22.81
CA ASP A 41 8.98 12.66 -23.07
C ASP A 41 7.94 11.54 -23.12
N ASP A 42 8.31 10.38 -23.69
CA ASP A 42 7.45 9.20 -23.69
C ASP A 42 7.22 8.68 -22.26
N LEU A 43 8.25 8.76 -21.41
CA LEU A 43 8.17 8.36 -20.01
C LEU A 43 7.21 9.23 -19.18
N LYS A 44 7.14 10.54 -19.44
CA LYS A 44 6.18 11.44 -18.76
C LYS A 44 4.74 11.05 -19.08
N THR A 45 4.47 10.79 -20.37
CA THR A 45 3.13 10.35 -20.80
C THR A 45 2.76 9.01 -20.19
N LEU A 46 3.70 8.05 -20.16
CA LEU A 46 3.49 6.75 -19.52
C LEU A 46 3.24 6.88 -18.01
N LEU A 47 3.97 7.76 -17.32
CA LEU A 47 3.77 8.03 -15.90
C LEU A 47 2.36 8.56 -15.63
N GLU A 48 1.90 9.54 -16.42
CA GLU A 48 0.55 10.09 -16.26
C GLU A 48 -0.54 9.02 -16.44
N VAL A 49 -0.43 8.21 -17.48
CA VAL A 49 -1.35 7.08 -17.72
C VAL A 49 -1.29 6.07 -16.57
N ALA A 50 -0.08 5.74 -16.09
CA ALA A 50 0.11 4.82 -14.98
C ALA A 50 -0.54 5.35 -13.68
N LEU A 51 -0.41 6.63 -13.37
CA LEU A 51 -1.04 7.26 -12.21
C LEU A 51 -2.58 7.17 -12.27
N ILE A 52 -3.17 7.45 -13.44
CA ILE A 52 -4.62 7.34 -13.63
C ILE A 52 -5.08 5.89 -13.44
N GLN A 53 -4.40 4.94 -14.08
CA GLN A 53 -4.76 3.53 -14.03
C GLN A 53 -4.56 2.94 -12.64
N SER A 54 -3.46 3.24 -11.98
CA SER A 54 -3.16 2.79 -10.62
C SER A 54 -4.19 3.34 -9.62
N THR A 55 -4.46 4.64 -9.68
CA THR A 55 -5.48 5.28 -8.83
C THR A 55 -6.85 4.63 -9.05
N GLY A 56 -7.25 4.41 -10.30
CA GLY A 56 -8.52 3.77 -10.62
C GLY A 56 -8.60 2.33 -10.15
N ALA A 57 -7.54 1.54 -10.34
CA ALA A 57 -7.50 0.13 -9.97
C ALA A 57 -7.54 -0.04 -8.43
N SER A 58 -6.71 0.69 -7.70
CA SER A 58 -6.65 0.62 -6.23
C SER A 58 -7.98 1.01 -5.59
N ASN A 59 -8.61 2.08 -6.06
CA ASN A 59 -9.91 2.49 -5.55
C ASN A 59 -11.02 1.47 -5.88
N ARG A 60 -11.01 0.84 -7.08
CA ARG A 60 -11.98 -0.18 -7.46
C ARG A 60 -11.90 -1.44 -6.58
N ILE A 61 -10.72 -1.84 -6.13
CA ILE A 61 -10.54 -2.95 -5.18
C ILE A 61 -11.31 -2.70 -3.89
N GLU A 62 -11.37 -1.44 -3.44
CA GLU A 62 -12.12 -1.00 -2.25
C GLU A 62 -13.62 -0.74 -2.52
N GLY A 63 -14.08 -0.97 -3.74
CA GLY A 63 -15.47 -0.69 -4.11
C GLY A 63 -15.76 0.79 -4.34
N ILE A 64 -14.74 1.61 -4.57
CA ILE A 64 -14.83 3.04 -4.85
C ILE A 64 -14.81 3.23 -6.37
N TYR A 65 -15.87 3.81 -6.92
CA TYR A 65 -16.06 3.91 -8.36
C TYR A 65 -16.38 5.34 -8.79
N THR A 66 -15.85 5.70 -9.96
CA THR A 66 -16.27 6.84 -10.76
C THR A 66 -16.15 6.49 -12.24
N SER A 67 -16.67 7.32 -13.16
CA SER A 67 -16.48 7.08 -14.59
C SER A 67 -15.02 7.34 -15.00
N ASP A 68 -14.56 6.66 -16.07
CA ASP A 68 -13.18 6.81 -16.54
C ASP A 68 -12.84 8.26 -16.90
N LYS A 69 -13.77 8.98 -17.56
CA LYS A 69 -13.62 10.41 -17.84
C LYS A 69 -13.47 11.23 -16.55
N ARG A 70 -14.27 10.92 -15.53
CA ARG A 70 -14.22 11.65 -14.27
C ARG A 70 -12.96 11.32 -13.47
N LEU A 71 -12.50 10.06 -13.54
CA LEU A 71 -11.22 9.65 -12.96
C LEU A 71 -10.06 10.45 -13.57
N GLU A 72 -10.02 10.60 -14.89
CA GLU A 72 -9.02 11.41 -15.58
C GLU A 72 -9.07 12.89 -15.13
N GLU A 73 -10.27 13.48 -15.05
CA GLU A 73 -10.46 14.86 -14.55
C GLU A 73 -9.94 15.01 -13.11
N LEU A 74 -10.21 14.03 -12.23
CA LEU A 74 -9.77 14.05 -10.84
C LEU A 74 -8.24 13.89 -10.70
N VAL A 75 -7.64 13.00 -11.48
CA VAL A 75 -6.22 12.68 -11.35
C VAL A 75 -5.35 13.71 -12.08
N SER A 76 -5.59 13.94 -13.36
CA SER A 76 -4.73 14.81 -14.18
C SER A 76 -5.06 16.29 -14.02
N GLN A 77 -6.34 16.65 -13.93
CA GLN A 77 -6.77 18.05 -13.88
C GLN A 77 -7.02 18.56 -12.46
N LYS A 78 -6.88 17.71 -11.45
CA LYS A 78 -7.16 18.03 -10.03
C LYS A 78 -8.54 18.65 -9.82
N ALA A 79 -9.55 18.13 -10.55
CA ALA A 79 -10.92 18.61 -10.44
C ALA A 79 -11.48 18.41 -9.03
N GLU A 80 -12.32 19.34 -8.56
CA GLU A 80 -12.94 19.24 -7.23
C GLU A 80 -13.86 18.01 -7.12
N PRO A 81 -13.74 17.22 -6.04
CA PRO A 81 -14.57 16.05 -5.82
C PRO A 81 -16.02 16.43 -5.49
N ARG A 82 -17.00 15.70 -6.07
CA ARG A 82 -18.43 16.00 -5.97
C ARG A 82 -19.18 15.10 -4.97
N ASN A 83 -18.61 13.96 -4.65
CA ASN A 83 -19.19 12.96 -3.76
C ASN A 83 -18.11 12.24 -2.96
N ARG A 84 -18.54 11.36 -2.05
CA ARG A 84 -17.63 10.64 -1.15
C ARG A 84 -16.59 9.79 -1.93
N SER A 85 -17.01 9.03 -2.94
CA SER A 85 -16.06 8.23 -3.74
C SER A 85 -14.99 9.08 -4.41
N GLU A 86 -15.39 10.24 -4.95
CA GLU A 86 -14.43 11.17 -5.55
C GLU A 86 -13.52 11.84 -4.52
N GLN A 87 -13.99 12.06 -3.28
CA GLN A 87 -13.17 12.56 -2.18
C GLN A 87 -12.08 11.53 -1.79
N GLU A 88 -12.44 10.25 -1.72
CA GLU A 88 -11.51 9.15 -1.45
C GLU A 88 -10.47 9.02 -2.59
N ILE A 89 -10.90 9.11 -3.86
CA ILE A 89 -10.00 9.13 -5.03
C ILE A 89 -9.04 10.33 -4.98
N ALA A 90 -9.54 11.52 -4.64
CA ALA A 90 -8.72 12.73 -4.55
C ALA A 90 -7.69 12.63 -3.43
N GLY A 91 -8.07 12.10 -2.25
CA GLY A 91 -7.15 11.84 -1.15
C GLY A 91 -6.05 10.85 -1.54
N TYR A 92 -6.41 9.74 -2.19
CA TYR A 92 -5.45 8.75 -2.69
C TYR A 92 -4.46 9.37 -3.69
N ARG A 93 -4.94 10.17 -4.64
CA ARG A 93 -4.11 10.90 -5.61
C ARG A 93 -3.06 11.77 -4.91
N GLU A 94 -3.47 12.58 -3.91
CA GLU A 94 -2.54 13.48 -3.20
C GLU A 94 -1.48 12.70 -2.42
N VAL A 95 -1.88 11.64 -1.75
CA VAL A 95 -0.92 10.80 -1.01
C VAL A 95 0.04 10.10 -1.97
N LEU A 96 -0.45 9.56 -3.09
CA LEU A 96 0.39 8.95 -4.11
C LEU A 96 1.38 9.96 -4.70
N ALA A 97 0.95 11.19 -4.99
CA ALA A 97 1.82 12.26 -5.45
C ALA A 97 2.89 12.61 -4.41
N THR A 98 2.53 12.74 -3.13
CA THR A 98 3.47 12.99 -2.03
C THR A 98 4.53 11.90 -1.94
N ILE A 99 4.14 10.64 -2.08
CA ILE A 99 5.09 9.51 -2.06
C ILE A 99 6.04 9.60 -3.26
N HIS A 100 5.53 9.81 -4.47
CA HIS A 100 6.35 9.89 -5.68
C HIS A 100 7.34 11.07 -5.64
N GLU A 101 6.95 12.20 -5.04
CA GLU A 101 7.82 13.38 -4.90
C GLU A 101 8.86 13.26 -3.77
N SER A 102 8.57 12.42 -2.77
CA SER A 102 9.33 12.39 -1.51
C SER A 102 9.76 10.99 -1.06
N TYR A 103 9.71 9.98 -1.94
CA TYR A 103 9.97 8.58 -1.59
C TYR A 103 11.32 8.36 -0.88
N GLU A 104 12.35 9.14 -1.19
CA GLU A 104 13.66 9.05 -0.57
C GLU A 104 13.64 9.40 0.95
N TYR A 105 12.61 10.14 1.39
CA TYR A 105 12.45 10.60 2.78
C TYR A 105 11.34 9.85 3.50
N ILE A 106 10.51 9.10 2.78
CA ILE A 106 9.39 8.35 3.35
C ILE A 106 9.89 6.98 3.78
N VAL A 107 9.91 6.76 5.10
CA VAL A 107 10.30 5.49 5.69
C VAL A 107 9.07 4.89 6.37
N PRO A 108 8.80 3.58 6.25
CA PRO A 108 7.63 2.94 6.85
C PRO A 108 7.77 2.86 8.38
N ARG A 109 7.49 4.01 9.03
CA ARG A 109 7.42 4.15 10.48
C ARG A 109 5.96 4.42 10.90
N PRO A 110 5.56 4.06 12.12
CA PRO A 110 4.20 4.23 12.61
C PRO A 110 3.63 5.63 12.40
N ASN A 111 4.39 6.66 12.74
CA ASN A 111 3.98 8.06 12.56
C ASN A 111 3.78 8.46 11.10
N ILE A 112 4.61 7.96 10.18
CA ILE A 112 4.48 8.21 8.74
C ILE A 112 3.24 7.48 8.19
N ILE A 113 3.02 6.23 8.58
CA ILE A 113 1.85 5.46 8.19
C ILE A 113 0.56 6.15 8.66
N LEU A 114 0.53 6.62 9.90
CA LEU A 114 -0.60 7.39 10.44
C LEU A 114 -0.78 8.74 9.73
N GLN A 115 0.30 9.38 9.30
CA GLN A 115 0.24 10.61 8.52
C GLN A 115 -0.37 10.34 7.14
N LEU A 116 0.13 9.35 6.40
CA LEU A 116 -0.41 8.98 5.09
C LEU A 116 -1.90 8.59 5.19
N HIS A 117 -2.25 7.83 6.24
CA HIS A 117 -3.64 7.48 6.52
C HIS A 117 -4.51 8.71 6.79
N ARG A 118 -4.01 9.73 7.49
CA ARG A 118 -4.72 11.00 7.69
C ARG A 118 -4.91 11.73 6.37
N ASP A 119 -3.88 11.78 5.56
CA ASP A 119 -3.86 12.53 4.30
C ASP A 119 -4.82 11.93 3.27
N LEU A 120 -5.08 10.60 3.30
CA LEU A 120 -6.13 9.96 2.51
C LEU A 120 -7.53 10.56 2.75
N TYR A 121 -7.78 11.07 3.96
CA TYR A 121 -9.05 11.67 4.35
C TYR A 121 -9.09 13.19 4.21
N SER A 122 -8.07 13.82 3.61
CA SER A 122 -7.96 15.28 3.52
C SER A 122 -9.15 15.96 2.82
N TYR A 123 -9.82 15.25 1.93
CA TYR A 123 -11.02 15.72 1.22
C TYR A 123 -12.34 15.28 1.88
N SER A 124 -12.29 14.43 2.88
CA SER A 124 -13.49 13.85 3.50
C SER A 124 -13.98 14.69 4.66
N GLN A 125 -15.21 15.21 4.58
CA GLN A 125 -15.84 15.94 5.69
C GLN A 125 -16.29 14.95 6.78
N GLY A 126 -15.69 15.06 7.98
CA GLY A 126 -16.10 14.29 9.16
C GLY A 126 -15.47 12.89 9.29
N ALA A 127 -14.63 12.46 8.35
CA ALA A 127 -13.80 11.27 8.51
C ALA A 127 -12.45 11.65 9.15
N THR A 128 -12.02 10.90 10.15
CA THR A 128 -10.75 11.14 10.86
C THR A 128 -9.81 9.99 10.59
N GLY A 129 -8.90 10.19 9.62
CA GLY A 129 -7.73 9.34 9.45
C GLY A 129 -6.63 9.63 10.49
N GLY A 130 -5.59 8.82 10.50
CA GLY A 130 -4.38 9.06 11.31
C GLY A 130 -4.43 8.51 12.73
N SER A 131 -5.29 7.54 12.99
CA SER A 131 -5.32 6.78 14.25
C SER A 131 -5.53 5.29 13.98
N TYR A 132 -4.95 4.46 14.81
CA TYR A 132 -5.22 3.02 14.78
C TYR A 132 -6.65 2.70 15.20
N LYS A 133 -7.09 1.50 14.88
CA LYS A 133 -8.41 0.99 15.27
C LYS A 133 -8.59 0.98 16.78
N ASN A 134 -9.83 1.28 17.19
CA ASN A 134 -10.24 1.29 18.58
C ASN A 134 -11.20 0.14 18.96
N SER A 135 -11.53 -0.71 18.01
CA SER A 135 -12.35 -1.92 18.15
C SER A 135 -11.75 -3.07 17.38
N ASP A 136 -12.02 -4.29 17.82
CA ASP A 136 -11.52 -5.48 17.14
C ASP A 136 -12.22 -5.69 15.81
N ASN A 137 -11.46 -6.06 14.80
CA ASN A 137 -11.92 -6.37 13.45
C ASN A 137 -12.06 -7.89 13.28
N ILE A 138 -12.97 -8.32 12.43
CA ILE A 138 -13.10 -9.70 11.98
C ILE A 138 -13.21 -9.67 10.46
N ILE A 139 -12.31 -10.35 9.78
CA ILE A 139 -12.44 -10.58 8.33
C ILE A 139 -13.34 -11.78 8.15
N ALA A 140 -14.56 -11.54 7.69
CA ALA A 140 -15.57 -12.56 7.47
C ALA A 140 -15.67 -12.96 6.00
N GLU A 141 -15.97 -14.22 5.76
CA GLU A 141 -16.35 -14.76 4.46
C GLU A 141 -17.84 -15.12 4.52
N THR A 142 -18.58 -14.76 3.47
CA THR A 142 -19.99 -15.16 3.33
C THR A 142 -20.04 -16.36 2.43
N ASP A 143 -20.61 -17.47 2.91
CA ASP A 143 -20.81 -18.68 2.11
C ASP A 143 -21.94 -18.52 1.09
N THR A 144 -22.15 -19.53 0.24
CA THR A 144 -23.19 -19.55 -0.79
C THR A 144 -24.61 -19.54 -0.21
N GLU A 145 -24.76 -19.83 1.08
CA GLU A 145 -26.04 -19.86 1.81
C GLU A 145 -26.28 -18.54 2.59
N GLY A 146 -25.33 -17.60 2.53
CA GLY A 146 -25.43 -16.29 3.18
C GLY A 146 -24.96 -16.27 4.64
N HIS A 147 -24.39 -17.36 5.16
CA HIS A 147 -23.85 -17.40 6.51
C HIS A 147 -22.46 -16.74 6.56
N GLN A 148 -22.23 -15.91 7.56
CA GLN A 148 -20.93 -15.31 7.80
C GLN A 148 -20.07 -16.20 8.70
N LYS A 149 -18.88 -16.54 8.22
CA LYS A 149 -17.84 -17.26 8.96
C LYS A 149 -16.59 -16.41 9.08
N ALA A 150 -16.02 -16.33 10.28
CA ALA A 150 -14.73 -15.68 10.46
C ALA A 150 -13.67 -16.42 9.64
N ARG A 151 -13.06 -15.74 8.65
CA ARG A 151 -11.95 -16.25 7.85
C ARG A 151 -10.62 -15.98 8.52
N PHE A 152 -10.50 -14.80 9.11
CA PHE A 152 -9.29 -14.36 9.79
C PHE A 152 -9.63 -13.40 10.92
N ILE A 153 -8.90 -13.50 12.03
CA ILE A 153 -9.01 -12.59 13.18
C ILE A 153 -7.69 -11.81 13.27
N PRO A 154 -7.72 -10.50 12.93
CA PRO A 154 -6.55 -9.63 13.03
C PRO A 154 -6.07 -9.44 14.48
N VAL A 155 -4.96 -8.74 14.63
CA VAL A 155 -4.44 -8.31 15.93
C VAL A 155 -5.51 -7.50 16.67
N PRO A 156 -5.77 -7.75 17.98
CA PRO A 156 -6.71 -6.97 18.78
C PRO A 156 -6.36 -5.49 18.81
N ALA A 157 -7.39 -4.62 18.92
CA ALA A 157 -7.22 -3.17 18.91
C ALA A 157 -6.20 -2.68 19.95
N PHE A 158 -6.24 -3.21 21.17
CA PHE A 158 -5.35 -2.79 22.25
C PHE A 158 -3.86 -3.16 22.04
N GLN A 159 -3.56 -4.10 21.14
CA GLN A 159 -2.19 -4.51 20.79
C GLN A 159 -1.71 -3.87 19.47
N THR A 160 -2.58 -3.20 18.75
CA THR A 160 -2.28 -2.74 17.38
C THR A 160 -1.08 -1.79 17.36
N ALA A 161 -1.01 -0.83 18.26
CA ALA A 161 0.08 0.15 18.30
C ALA A 161 1.45 -0.52 18.53
N ASP A 162 1.56 -1.35 19.56
CA ASP A 162 2.81 -2.05 19.87
C ASP A 162 3.23 -3.01 18.75
N THR A 163 2.24 -3.68 18.12
CA THR A 163 2.52 -4.60 17.01
C THR A 163 2.97 -3.85 15.75
N MET A 164 2.44 -2.65 15.49
CA MET A 164 2.90 -1.80 14.39
C MET A 164 4.31 -1.25 14.62
N ASP A 165 4.66 -0.91 15.85
CA ASP A 165 6.02 -0.50 16.22
C ASP A 165 7.01 -1.65 15.99
N GLU A 166 6.65 -2.87 16.41
CA GLU A 166 7.46 -4.08 16.20
C GLU A 166 7.61 -4.41 14.71
N LEU A 167 6.51 -4.36 13.94
CA LEU A 167 6.50 -4.57 12.48
C LEU A 167 7.48 -3.63 11.77
N CYS A 168 7.33 -2.33 12.03
CA CYS A 168 8.13 -1.30 11.36
C CYS A 168 9.62 -1.41 11.74
N SER A 169 9.92 -1.62 13.03
CA SER A 169 11.31 -1.76 13.48
C SER A 169 11.99 -3.00 12.89
N SER A 170 11.31 -4.15 12.90
CA SER A 170 11.84 -5.40 12.32
C SER A 170 12.06 -5.30 10.81
N PHE A 171 11.16 -4.62 10.10
CA PHE A 171 11.32 -4.37 8.67
C PHE A 171 12.54 -3.48 8.39
N LEU A 172 12.68 -2.37 9.12
CA LEU A 172 13.80 -1.45 8.94
C LEU A 172 15.14 -2.10 9.27
N GLU A 173 15.21 -2.91 10.33
CA GLU A 173 16.42 -3.69 10.65
C GLU A 173 16.80 -4.62 9.50
N ALA A 174 15.84 -5.33 8.92
CA ALA A 174 16.08 -6.21 7.77
C ALA A 174 16.45 -5.43 6.50
N TRP A 175 15.84 -4.26 6.29
CA TRP A 175 16.15 -3.36 5.19
C TRP A 175 17.59 -2.85 5.24
N GLU A 176 18.05 -2.38 6.42
CA GLU A 176 19.41 -1.89 6.66
C GLU A 176 20.45 -3.00 6.62
N ALA A 177 20.09 -4.20 7.08
CA ALA A 177 20.97 -5.36 7.03
C ALA A 177 21.28 -5.81 5.60
N ASP A 178 20.43 -5.49 4.62
CA ASP A 178 20.56 -5.75 3.18
C ASP A 178 20.92 -7.20 2.82
N ARG A 179 20.38 -8.16 3.59
CA ARG A 179 20.63 -9.60 3.41
C ARG A 179 19.60 -10.28 2.52
N ILE A 180 18.43 -9.65 2.40
CA ILE A 180 17.26 -10.18 1.70
C ILE A 180 16.90 -9.22 0.58
N ASP A 181 16.63 -9.78 -0.59
CA ASP A 181 16.18 -9.01 -1.72
C ASP A 181 14.89 -8.24 -1.39
N LYS A 182 14.82 -6.95 -1.77
CA LYS A 182 13.68 -6.07 -1.48
C LYS A 182 12.39 -6.60 -2.11
N LEU A 183 12.46 -7.29 -3.25
CA LEU A 183 11.31 -7.94 -3.91
C LEU A 183 10.72 -9.08 -3.09
N VAL A 184 11.47 -9.62 -2.11
CA VAL A 184 10.98 -10.61 -1.15
C VAL A 184 10.56 -9.96 0.15
N LEU A 185 11.36 -9.01 0.64
CA LEU A 185 11.15 -8.33 1.92
C LEU A 185 9.86 -7.52 1.94
N ILE A 186 9.60 -6.72 0.88
CA ILE A 186 8.44 -5.84 0.80
C ILE A 186 7.11 -6.62 0.86
N PRO A 187 6.88 -7.69 0.04
CA PRO A 187 5.65 -8.47 0.14
C PRO A 187 5.42 -9.13 1.50
N MET A 188 6.49 -9.51 2.20
CA MET A 188 6.37 -10.05 3.56
C MET A 188 5.85 -8.99 4.53
N TYR A 189 6.42 -7.78 4.49
CA TYR A 189 5.95 -6.64 5.28
C TYR A 189 4.48 -6.33 5.02
N ILE A 190 4.07 -6.30 3.76
CA ILE A 190 2.69 -6.03 3.35
C ILE A 190 1.74 -7.10 3.90
N LEU A 191 2.10 -8.37 3.78
CA LEU A 191 1.30 -9.46 4.33
C LEU A 191 1.12 -9.31 5.85
N ASP A 192 2.19 -8.97 6.56
CA ASP A 192 2.12 -8.77 8.00
C ASP A 192 1.29 -7.55 8.38
N PHE A 193 1.43 -6.44 7.66
CA PHE A 193 0.58 -5.25 7.80
C PHE A 193 -0.91 -5.59 7.62
N LEU A 194 -1.28 -6.31 6.55
CA LEU A 194 -2.65 -6.76 6.31
C LEU A 194 -3.17 -7.69 7.41
N CYS A 195 -2.30 -8.51 8.00
CA CYS A 195 -2.67 -9.39 9.10
C CYS A 195 -2.86 -8.65 10.42
N ILE A 196 -2.21 -7.52 10.63
CA ILE A 196 -2.45 -6.63 11.78
C ILE A 196 -3.79 -5.94 11.61
N HIS A 197 -4.13 -5.52 10.37
CA HIS A 197 -5.33 -4.77 10.03
C HIS A 197 -5.49 -3.54 10.93
N PRO A 198 -4.58 -2.55 10.81
CA PRO A 198 -4.41 -1.54 11.85
C PRO A 198 -5.51 -0.48 11.91
N PHE A 199 -6.39 -0.39 10.92
CA PHE A 199 -7.41 0.66 10.82
C PHE A 199 -8.84 0.13 10.93
N ASN A 200 -9.80 1.01 11.28
CA ASN A 200 -11.23 0.67 11.36
C ASN A 200 -11.95 0.73 10.01
N ASP A 201 -11.34 1.29 8.99
CA ASP A 201 -11.96 1.65 7.73
C ASP A 201 -11.64 0.68 6.58
N LYS A 202 -12.29 0.93 5.46
CA LYS A 202 -12.10 0.13 4.25
C LYS A 202 -10.88 0.57 3.41
N LEU A 203 -10.21 1.68 3.76
CA LEU A 203 -9.09 2.22 3.01
C LEU A 203 -7.74 1.58 3.38
N GLU A 204 -7.74 0.51 4.15
CA GLU A 204 -6.52 -0.20 4.54
C GLU A 204 -5.72 -0.71 3.35
N THR A 205 -6.42 -1.23 2.33
CA THR A 205 -5.76 -1.69 1.10
C THR A 205 -5.09 -0.52 0.38
N GLN A 206 -5.66 0.68 0.42
CA GLN A 206 -5.04 1.87 -0.16
C GLN A 206 -3.76 2.27 0.58
N VAL A 207 -3.75 2.22 1.91
CA VAL A 207 -2.52 2.46 2.70
C VAL A 207 -1.44 1.42 2.36
N LYS A 208 -1.82 0.17 2.18
CA LYS A 208 -0.91 -0.90 1.74
C LYS A 208 -0.32 -0.58 0.35
N ASP A 209 -1.15 -0.22 -0.61
CA ASP A 209 -0.70 0.09 -1.98
C ASP A 209 0.25 1.29 -1.98
N LEU A 210 0.00 2.28 -1.13
CA LEU A 210 0.87 3.43 -0.95
C LEU A 210 2.20 3.05 -0.29
N CYS A 211 2.19 2.12 0.68
CA CYS A 211 3.43 1.59 1.26
C CYS A 211 4.28 0.77 0.27
N LEU A 212 3.68 0.29 -0.84
CA LEU A 212 4.41 -0.34 -1.95
C LEU A 212 5.12 0.66 -2.85
N CYS A 213 4.60 1.89 -2.92
CA CYS A 213 5.14 2.94 -3.78
C CYS A 213 6.28 3.74 -3.09
N ALA A 214 6.36 3.69 -1.75
CA ALA A 214 7.42 4.32 -0.95
C ALA A 214 8.62 3.37 -0.77
#